data_a279a9afa12ff30d7a7ccc4552dcfb8b
#
_entry.id   a279a9afa12ff30d7a7ccc4552dcfb8b
#
_cell.length_a   1.000
_cell.length_b   1.000
_cell.length_c   1.000
_cell.angle_alpha   90.00
_cell.angle_beta   90.00
_cell.angle_gamma   90.00
#
_symmetry.space_group_name_H-M   'P 1'
#
loop_
_entity.id
_entity.type
_entity.pdbx_description
1 polymer ?
#
loop_
_entity_poly.entity_id
_entity_poly.type
_entity_poly.pdbx_seq_one_letter_code
_entity_poly.pdbx_strand_id
1 'polypeptide(L)'
;MSREKGLKTLLCLFLALTLFACQKQEEVKPEETETSTTGEMMKIRFVNEVEDTDLWILPQTEKNLKTSLWGTATVAMLKKEDAIEVAIEETSDHLYILRLIDQRGALYSANDFELHDGDTIVFDAIDDDFVRARLTLLDKDGKEVKVVEEVFEGMLDRP
;
A
#
# COMPACT_ATOMS: atom_id res chain seq x y z
N MET A 1 -11.87 -68.26 37.66
CA MET A 1 -11.54 -66.94 38.20
C MET A 1 -10.28 -66.41 37.47
N SER A 2 -10.39 -65.62 36.44
CA SER A 2 -9.31 -64.78 35.90
C SER A 2 -9.66 -64.21 34.52
N ARG A 3 -10.81 -63.59 34.34
CA ARG A 3 -11.16 -62.89 33.07
C ARG A 3 -11.50 -61.39 33.26
N GLU A 4 -11.64 -60.93 34.48
CA GLU A 4 -12.06 -59.55 34.75
C GLU A 4 -10.87 -58.58 34.89
N LYS A 5 -9.64 -59.05 35.09
CA LYS A 5 -8.48 -58.17 35.28
C LYS A 5 -7.89 -57.63 33.96
N GLY A 6 -8.11 -58.32 32.84
CA GLY A 6 -7.63 -57.89 31.53
C GLY A 6 -8.44 -56.76 30.88
N LEU A 7 -9.71 -56.69 31.18
CA LEU A 7 -10.61 -55.70 30.55
C LEU A 7 -10.46 -54.31 31.15
N LYS A 8 -10.13 -54.20 32.45
CA LYS A 8 -9.90 -52.90 33.11
C LYS A 8 -8.57 -52.25 32.68
N THR A 9 -7.56 -53.04 32.39
CA THR A 9 -6.26 -52.54 31.94
C THR A 9 -6.30 -52.05 30.49
N LEU A 10 -7.14 -52.72 29.65
CA LEU A 10 -7.32 -52.30 28.25
C LEU A 10 -8.12 -51.00 28.12
N LEU A 11 -9.10 -50.80 29.04
CA LEU A 11 -9.92 -49.59 29.02
C LEU A 11 -9.14 -48.33 29.45
N CYS A 12 -8.20 -48.46 30.37
CA CYS A 12 -7.33 -47.34 30.79
C CYS A 12 -6.34 -46.97 29.70
N LEU A 13 -5.87 -47.92 28.88
CA LEU A 13 -4.96 -47.63 27.79
C LEU A 13 -5.63 -46.88 26.64
N PHE A 14 -6.91 -47.14 26.38
CA PHE A 14 -7.68 -46.41 25.36
C PHE A 14 -8.04 -44.98 25.79
N LEU A 15 -8.21 -44.71 27.07
CA LEU A 15 -8.52 -43.37 27.56
C LEU A 15 -7.30 -42.44 27.54
N ALA A 16 -6.10 -43.00 27.62
CA ALA A 16 -4.86 -42.20 27.56
C ALA A 16 -4.47 -41.76 26.14
N LEU A 17 -4.99 -42.45 25.12
CA LEU A 17 -4.67 -42.13 23.70
C LEU A 17 -5.57 -41.03 23.09
N THR A 18 -6.68 -40.71 23.74
CA THR A 18 -7.62 -39.68 23.24
C THR A 18 -7.31 -38.27 23.76
N LEU A 19 -6.36 -38.09 24.68
CA LEU A 19 -5.97 -36.77 25.22
C LEU A 19 -4.83 -36.10 24.46
N PHE A 20 -4.23 -36.76 23.48
CA PHE A 20 -3.16 -36.18 22.66
C PHE A 20 -3.61 -35.59 21.31
N ALA A 21 -4.90 -35.59 21.00
CA ALA A 21 -5.43 -35.13 19.71
C ALA A 21 -6.02 -33.71 19.74
N CYS A 22 -5.72 -32.91 20.74
CA CYS A 22 -6.02 -31.46 20.75
C CYS A 22 -4.77 -30.63 20.98
N GLN A 23 -3.71 -30.86 20.19
CA GLN A 23 -2.79 -29.78 19.91
C GLN A 23 -3.52 -28.88 18.90
N LYS A 24 -4.08 -27.79 19.43
CA LYS A 24 -4.42 -26.61 18.64
C LYS A 24 -3.17 -26.30 17.82
N GLN A 25 -3.23 -26.56 16.52
CA GLN A 25 -2.37 -25.86 15.57
C GLN A 25 -2.70 -24.39 15.79
N GLU A 26 -1.83 -23.68 16.47
CA GLU A 26 -1.79 -22.23 16.37
C GLU A 26 -1.50 -21.96 14.90
N GLU A 27 -2.56 -21.57 14.21
CA GLU A 27 -2.48 -20.94 12.90
C GLU A 27 -1.57 -19.74 13.11
N VAL A 28 -0.32 -19.85 12.66
CA VAL A 28 0.61 -18.73 12.60
C VAL A 28 -0.05 -17.75 11.65
N LYS A 29 -0.81 -16.83 12.22
CA LYS A 29 -1.31 -15.65 11.52
C LYS A 29 -0.07 -15.01 10.92
N PRO A 30 0.01 -14.77 9.58
CA PRO A 30 1.10 -14.02 9.03
C PRO A 30 1.16 -12.70 9.81
N GLU A 31 2.31 -12.42 10.37
CA GLU A 31 2.58 -11.14 11.02
C GLU A 31 2.44 -10.10 9.90
N GLU A 32 1.28 -9.44 9.83
CA GLU A 32 1.12 -8.26 9.00
C GLU A 32 2.17 -7.29 9.50
N THR A 33 3.19 -7.07 8.68
CA THR A 33 4.15 -6.00 8.92
C THR A 33 3.36 -4.71 8.82
N GLU A 34 2.78 -4.28 9.93
CA GLU A 34 2.12 -2.98 10.01
C GLU A 34 3.22 -1.94 9.89
N THR A 35 3.29 -1.29 8.73
CA THR A 35 4.09 -0.07 8.58
C THR A 35 3.57 0.91 9.61
N SER A 36 4.37 1.18 10.63
CA SER A 36 4.00 2.14 11.68
C SER A 36 4.35 3.54 11.21
N THR A 37 3.44 4.49 11.42
CA THR A 37 3.75 5.91 11.23
C THR A 37 4.58 6.40 12.42
N THR A 38 5.53 7.28 12.17
CA THR A 38 6.39 7.85 13.21
C THR A 38 5.68 8.96 14.00
N GLY A 39 4.57 9.47 13.47
CA GLY A 39 3.85 10.66 13.97
C GLY A 39 4.52 11.97 13.58
N GLU A 40 5.61 11.94 12.83
CA GLU A 40 6.25 13.10 12.24
C GLU A 40 5.64 13.39 10.87
N MET A 41 5.68 14.66 10.46
CA MET A 41 5.17 15.11 9.16
C MET A 41 6.34 15.47 8.28
N MET A 42 6.35 14.96 7.05
CA MET A 42 7.30 15.36 6.02
C MET A 42 6.59 16.13 4.90
N LYS A 43 7.32 16.96 4.20
CA LYS A 43 6.82 17.81 3.13
C LYS A 43 7.34 17.33 1.80
N ILE A 44 6.41 17.01 0.91
CA ILE A 44 6.69 16.59 -0.45
C ILE A 44 6.17 17.65 -1.41
N ARG A 45 7.01 18.08 -2.34
CA ARG A 45 6.57 18.93 -3.43
C ARG A 45 6.03 18.06 -4.56
N PHE A 46 4.83 18.38 -5.04
CA PHE A 46 4.26 17.72 -6.20
C PHE A 46 4.07 18.72 -7.34
N VAL A 47 4.53 18.35 -8.54
CA VAL A 47 4.41 19.14 -9.77
C VAL A 47 3.55 18.34 -10.75
N ASN A 48 2.46 18.96 -11.21
CA ASN A 48 1.53 18.34 -12.16
C ASN A 48 1.64 19.02 -13.53
N GLU A 49 2.16 18.31 -14.51
CA GLU A 49 2.30 18.80 -15.89
C GLU A 49 1.26 18.19 -16.86
N VAL A 50 0.36 17.33 -16.34
CA VAL A 50 -0.65 16.63 -17.18
C VAL A 50 -1.95 17.43 -17.24
N GLU A 51 -2.95 17.00 -16.53
CA GLU A 51 -4.27 17.63 -16.44
C GLU A 51 -4.68 17.77 -14.97
N ASP A 52 -5.81 18.46 -14.73
CA ASP A 52 -6.37 18.54 -13.38
C ASP A 52 -6.53 17.14 -12.78
N THR A 53 -5.93 16.92 -11.65
CA THR A 53 -5.72 15.58 -11.10
C THR A 53 -5.95 15.56 -9.59
N ASP A 54 -6.67 14.58 -9.12
CA ASP A 54 -6.76 14.25 -7.69
C ASP A 54 -5.58 13.35 -7.31
N LEU A 55 -4.91 13.66 -6.19
CA LEU A 55 -3.72 12.99 -5.71
C LEU A 55 -3.96 12.27 -4.40
N TRP A 56 -3.52 11.03 -4.32
CA TRP A 56 -3.37 10.25 -3.08
C TRP A 56 -1.91 9.82 -2.91
N ILE A 57 -1.38 10.05 -1.71
CA ILE A 57 -0.10 9.50 -1.26
C ILE A 57 -0.41 8.67 -0.02
N LEU A 58 -0.26 7.37 -0.12
CA LEU A 58 -0.65 6.43 0.93
C LEU A 58 0.56 5.64 1.40
N PRO A 59 0.70 5.38 2.71
CA PRO A 59 1.68 4.39 3.19
C PRO A 59 1.53 3.06 2.45
N GLN A 60 2.64 2.46 2.06
CA GLN A 60 2.61 1.19 1.33
C GLN A 60 2.37 0.03 2.29
N THR A 61 1.12 -0.29 2.50
CA THR A 61 0.67 -1.44 3.29
C THR A 61 -0.09 -2.41 2.40
N GLU A 62 -0.18 -3.67 2.81
CA GLU A 62 -0.97 -4.67 2.09
C GLU A 62 -2.44 -4.23 1.94
N LYS A 63 -2.97 -3.57 2.95
CA LYS A 63 -4.32 -3.00 2.92
C LYS A 63 -4.43 -1.91 1.85
N ASN A 64 -3.51 -0.94 1.83
CA ASN A 64 -3.57 0.18 0.89
C ASN A 64 -3.31 -0.23 -0.56
N LEU A 65 -2.51 -1.27 -0.78
CA LEU A 65 -2.31 -1.86 -2.11
C LEU A 65 -3.62 -2.41 -2.72
N LYS A 66 -4.54 -2.86 -1.87
CA LYS A 66 -5.83 -3.46 -2.26
C LYS A 66 -7.03 -2.51 -2.09
N THR A 67 -6.81 -1.31 -1.53
CA THR A 67 -7.91 -0.40 -1.18
C THR A 67 -8.42 0.33 -2.42
N SER A 68 -9.75 0.37 -2.56
CA SER A 68 -10.41 1.28 -3.50
C SER A 68 -10.21 2.73 -3.06
N LEU A 69 -9.96 3.62 -4.01
CA LEU A 69 -9.84 5.06 -3.74
C LEU A 69 -11.18 5.72 -3.43
N TRP A 70 -12.31 5.09 -3.81
CA TRP A 70 -13.63 5.63 -3.56
C TRP A 70 -13.92 5.74 -2.06
N GLY A 71 -14.22 6.96 -1.62
CA GLY A 71 -14.45 7.27 -0.20
C GLY A 71 -13.20 7.54 0.62
N THR A 72 -12.02 7.48 0.01
CA THR A 72 -10.77 7.90 0.64
C THR A 72 -10.53 9.40 0.37
N ALA A 73 -10.19 10.16 1.40
CA ALA A 73 -9.87 11.57 1.23
C ALA A 73 -8.62 11.75 0.35
N THR A 74 -8.68 12.68 -0.61
CA THR A 74 -7.52 13.10 -1.40
C THR A 74 -6.53 13.85 -0.52
N VAL A 75 -5.24 13.70 -0.82
CA VAL A 75 -4.20 14.56 -0.22
C VAL A 75 -4.28 15.96 -0.82
N ALA A 76 -4.49 16.04 -2.14
CA ALA A 76 -4.59 17.29 -2.86
C ALA A 76 -5.37 17.15 -4.16
N MET A 77 -5.93 18.27 -4.62
CA MET A 77 -6.45 18.46 -5.96
C MET A 77 -5.50 19.41 -6.68
N LEU A 78 -4.94 18.96 -7.77
CA LEU A 78 -3.91 19.64 -8.54
C LEU A 78 -4.50 20.10 -9.86
N LYS A 79 -4.24 21.32 -10.25
CA LYS A 79 -4.49 21.77 -11.62
C LYS A 79 -3.28 21.49 -12.49
N LYS A 80 -3.52 21.49 -13.78
CA LYS A 80 -2.45 21.42 -14.76
C LYS A 80 -1.47 22.59 -14.53
N GLU A 81 -0.17 22.28 -14.60
CA GLU A 81 0.93 23.23 -14.38
C GLU A 81 1.03 23.76 -12.95
N ASP A 82 0.32 23.16 -12.00
CA ASP A 82 0.44 23.48 -10.58
C ASP A 82 1.63 22.77 -9.94
N ALA A 83 2.24 23.47 -8.98
CA ALA A 83 3.20 22.90 -8.07
C ALA A 83 2.76 23.22 -6.63
N ILE A 84 2.55 22.19 -5.84
CA ILE A 84 2.12 22.34 -4.44
C ILE A 84 3.07 21.60 -3.51
N GLU A 85 3.07 22.03 -2.25
CA GLU A 85 3.69 21.30 -1.15
C GLU A 85 2.59 20.60 -0.36
N VAL A 86 2.72 19.29 -0.18
CA VAL A 86 1.82 18.50 0.65
C VAL A 86 2.55 17.99 1.87
N ALA A 87 1.87 18.01 3.01
CA ALA A 87 2.38 17.40 4.23
C ALA A 87 1.76 16.01 4.38
N ILE A 88 2.60 15.00 4.52
CA ILE A 88 2.18 13.62 4.73
C ILE A 88 2.85 13.05 5.98
N GLU A 89 2.21 12.06 6.59
CA GLU A 89 2.76 11.40 7.76
C GLU A 89 3.92 10.48 7.36
N GLU A 90 5.05 10.61 8.06
CA GLU A 90 6.23 9.81 7.80
C GLU A 90 6.01 8.37 8.27
N THR A 91 6.42 7.40 7.45
CA THR A 91 6.40 5.97 7.80
C THR A 91 7.79 5.47 8.11
N SER A 92 7.89 4.43 8.92
CA SER A 92 9.18 3.86 9.34
C SER A 92 10.03 3.29 8.21
N ASP A 93 9.41 2.90 7.10
CA ASP A 93 10.07 2.35 5.90
C ASP A 93 10.16 3.34 4.75
N HIS A 94 9.56 4.55 4.91
CA HIS A 94 9.47 5.60 3.89
C HIS A 94 8.83 5.17 2.56
N LEU A 95 8.13 4.01 2.53
CA LEU A 95 7.54 3.48 1.30
C LEU A 95 6.09 3.95 1.14
N TYR A 96 5.79 4.47 -0.05
CA TYR A 96 4.48 5.03 -0.38
C TYR A 96 3.96 4.53 -1.72
N ILE A 97 2.64 4.60 -1.82
CA ILE A 97 1.86 4.36 -3.03
C ILE A 97 1.36 5.71 -3.52
N LEU A 98 1.58 6.01 -4.79
CA LEU A 98 1.00 7.16 -5.46
C LEU A 98 -0.19 6.71 -6.29
N ARG A 99 -1.30 7.43 -6.18
CA ARG A 99 -2.50 7.24 -7.00
C ARG A 99 -2.95 8.61 -7.48
N LEU A 100 -3.27 8.70 -8.75
CA LEU A 100 -3.75 9.93 -9.37
C LEU A 100 -4.96 9.59 -10.26
N ILE A 101 -5.96 10.47 -10.24
CA ILE A 101 -7.13 10.35 -11.11
C ILE A 101 -7.34 11.70 -11.80
N ASP A 102 -7.29 11.70 -13.11
CA ASP A 102 -7.55 12.91 -13.89
C ASP A 102 -9.07 13.17 -14.06
N GLN A 103 -9.40 14.31 -14.65
CA GLN A 103 -10.80 14.70 -14.88
C GLN A 103 -11.57 13.73 -15.79
N ARG A 104 -10.89 12.97 -16.63
CA ARG A 104 -11.48 11.97 -17.53
C ARG A 104 -11.79 10.66 -16.79
N GLY A 105 -11.26 10.47 -15.60
CA GLY A 105 -11.31 9.24 -14.83
C GLY A 105 -10.18 8.27 -15.13
N ALA A 106 -9.12 8.72 -15.78
CA ALA A 106 -7.93 7.93 -15.97
C ALA A 106 -7.19 7.78 -14.62
N LEU A 107 -6.94 6.53 -14.24
CA LEU A 107 -6.21 6.17 -13.04
C LEU A 107 -4.75 5.94 -13.40
N TYR A 108 -3.89 6.59 -12.65
CA TYR A 108 -2.43 6.41 -12.69
C TYR A 108 -1.96 5.95 -11.32
N SER A 109 -1.01 5.05 -11.32
CA SER A 109 -0.56 4.41 -10.08
C SER A 109 0.91 4.07 -10.13
N ALA A 110 1.59 4.25 -9.01
CA ALA A 110 2.93 3.75 -8.82
C ALA A 110 3.16 3.35 -7.36
N ASN A 111 3.87 2.26 -7.17
CA ASN A 111 4.21 1.70 -5.87
C ASN A 111 5.72 1.87 -5.61
N ASP A 112 6.13 1.54 -4.39
CA ASP A 112 7.54 1.51 -3.97
C ASP A 112 8.23 2.87 -4.14
N PHE A 113 7.52 3.97 -3.88
CA PHE A 113 8.13 5.29 -3.78
C PHE A 113 8.71 5.47 -2.39
N GLU A 114 10.03 5.51 -2.31
CA GLU A 114 10.75 5.86 -1.09
C GLU A 114 10.85 7.38 -1.02
N LEU A 115 10.05 8.00 -0.14
CA LEU A 115 9.91 9.45 -0.03
C LEU A 115 10.57 9.97 1.26
N HIS A 116 11.28 11.09 1.12
CA HIS A 116 11.91 11.80 2.22
C HIS A 116 11.50 13.28 2.23
N ASP A 117 11.68 13.93 3.37
CA ASP A 117 11.35 15.35 3.52
C ASP A 117 12.10 16.22 2.52
N GLY A 118 11.36 17.04 1.79
CA GLY A 118 11.88 17.92 0.74
C GLY A 118 11.97 17.33 -0.65
N ASP A 119 11.59 16.06 -0.84
CA ASP A 119 11.55 15.45 -2.16
C ASP A 119 10.51 16.11 -3.08
N THR A 120 10.73 15.99 -4.39
CA THR A 120 9.81 16.47 -5.42
C THR A 120 9.37 15.34 -6.32
N ILE A 121 8.05 15.21 -6.51
CA ILE A 121 7.45 14.30 -7.48
C ILE A 121 6.95 15.13 -8.67
N VAL A 122 7.35 14.74 -9.87
CA VAL A 122 6.86 15.33 -11.12
C VAL A 122 5.99 14.31 -11.84
N PHE A 123 4.76 14.69 -12.13
CA PHE A 123 3.82 13.91 -12.94
C PHE A 123 3.71 14.56 -14.31
N ASP A 124 4.22 13.92 -15.34
CA ASP A 124 4.25 14.43 -16.71
C ASP A 124 3.74 13.39 -17.74
N ALA A 125 3.27 13.90 -18.87
CA ALA A 125 2.85 13.07 -20.00
C ALA A 125 4.04 12.74 -20.89
N ILE A 126 4.09 11.51 -21.38
CA ILE A 126 5.10 11.04 -22.35
C ILE A 126 4.61 11.27 -23.79
N ASP A 127 3.29 11.28 -23.98
CA ASP A 127 2.64 11.51 -25.28
C ASP A 127 1.44 12.45 -25.16
N ASP A 128 0.98 12.94 -26.33
CA ASP A 128 -0.13 13.90 -26.41
C ASP A 128 -1.50 13.27 -26.06
N ASP A 129 -1.61 11.94 -26.09
CA ASP A 129 -2.86 11.22 -25.78
C ASP A 129 -3.05 10.98 -24.28
N PHE A 130 -2.08 11.36 -23.45
CA PHE A 130 -2.04 11.20 -21.99
C PHE A 130 -2.23 9.76 -21.50
N VAL A 131 -2.15 8.78 -22.38
CA VAL A 131 -2.21 7.35 -22.02
C VAL A 131 -0.85 6.92 -21.44
N ARG A 132 0.23 7.56 -21.91
CA ARG A 132 1.57 7.33 -21.39
C ARG A 132 1.99 8.51 -20.52
N ALA A 133 1.96 8.28 -19.24
CA ALA A 133 2.40 9.24 -18.23
C ALA A 133 3.49 8.60 -17.37
N ARG A 134 4.31 9.43 -16.76
CA ARG A 134 5.37 8.98 -15.87
C ARG A 134 5.39 9.80 -14.59
N LEU A 135 5.94 9.18 -13.55
CA LEU A 135 6.24 9.82 -12.28
C LEU A 135 7.75 9.82 -12.08
N THR A 136 8.30 10.99 -11.91
CA THR A 136 9.73 11.19 -11.64
C THR A 136 9.90 11.67 -10.20
N LEU A 137 10.73 10.98 -9.43
CA LEU A 137 11.13 11.40 -8.09
C LEU A 137 12.48 12.11 -8.16
N LEU A 138 12.52 13.32 -7.65
CA LEU A 138 13.73 14.10 -7.46
C LEU A 138 13.98 14.23 -5.95
N ASP A 139 15.23 14.05 -5.52
CA ASP A 139 15.61 14.34 -4.14
C ASP A 139 15.56 15.85 -3.84
N LYS A 140 15.76 16.22 -2.60
CA LYS A 140 15.78 17.62 -2.14
C LYS A 140 16.78 18.51 -2.88
N ASP A 141 17.80 17.93 -3.50
CA ASP A 141 18.82 18.64 -4.28
C ASP A 141 18.45 18.72 -5.76
N GLY A 142 17.28 18.18 -6.16
CA GLY A 142 16.75 18.16 -7.52
C GLY A 142 17.36 17.07 -8.41
N LYS A 143 18.04 16.10 -7.84
CA LYS A 143 18.60 14.97 -8.57
C LYS A 143 17.55 13.89 -8.75
N GLU A 144 17.44 13.34 -9.96
CA GLU A 144 16.58 12.22 -10.26
C GLU A 144 17.01 10.96 -9.50
N VAL A 145 16.07 10.41 -8.72
CA VAL A 145 16.23 9.20 -7.92
C VAL A 145 15.51 8.02 -8.54
N LYS A 146 14.29 8.24 -9.04
CA LYS A 146 13.45 7.20 -9.60
C LYS A 146 12.58 7.75 -10.71
N VAL A 147 12.41 6.95 -11.77
CA VAL A 147 11.43 7.19 -12.82
C VAL A 147 10.56 5.96 -12.97
N VAL A 148 9.24 6.15 -12.97
CA VAL A 148 8.27 5.10 -13.26
C VAL A 148 7.50 5.54 -14.50
N GLU A 149 7.74 4.86 -15.60
CA GLU A 149 6.99 5.01 -16.85
C GLU A 149 5.77 4.07 -16.84
N GLU A 150 4.81 4.36 -17.71
CA GLU A 150 3.61 3.53 -17.87
C GLU A 150 2.77 3.38 -16.59
N VAL A 151 2.58 4.49 -15.87
CA VAL A 151 1.80 4.53 -14.63
C VAL A 151 0.28 4.43 -14.83
N PHE A 152 -0.20 4.45 -16.08
CA PHE A 152 -1.63 4.35 -16.40
C PHE A 152 -2.15 2.93 -16.10
N GLU A 153 -3.17 2.82 -15.26
CA GLU A 153 -3.80 1.55 -14.88
C GLU A 153 -5.12 1.29 -15.62
N GLY A 154 -5.79 2.31 -16.11
CA GLY A 154 -7.06 2.18 -16.79
C GLY A 154 -8.01 3.36 -16.57
N MET A 155 -9.22 3.23 -17.09
CA MET A 155 -10.29 4.21 -16.87
C MET A 155 -11.20 3.71 -15.75
N LEU A 156 -11.48 4.59 -14.81
CA LEU A 156 -12.44 4.31 -13.75
C LEU A 156 -13.84 4.71 -14.23
N ASP A 157 -14.79 3.80 -14.13
CA ASP A 157 -16.19 4.13 -14.25
C ASP A 157 -16.57 5.02 -13.07
N ARG A 158 -16.87 6.29 -13.33
CA ARG A 158 -17.40 7.17 -12.28
C ARG A 158 -18.80 6.70 -11.93
N PRO A 159 -19.12 6.52 -10.64
CA PRO A 159 -20.46 6.14 -10.21
C PRO A 159 -21.50 7.19 -10.51
#